data_40f9a04c145adbbbedd242f2fdfd878e
#
_entry.id   40f9a04c145adbbbedd242f2fdfd878e
#
_cell.length_a   1.000
_cell.length_b   1.000
_cell.length_c   1.000
_cell.angle_alpha   90.00
_cell.angle_beta   90.00
_cell.angle_gamma   90.00
#
_symmetry.space_group_name_H-M   'P 1'
#
loop_
_entity.id
_entity.type
_entity.pdbx_description
1 polymer ?
#
loop_
_entity_poly.entity_id
_entity_poly.type
_entity_poly.pdbx_seq_one_letter_code
_entity_poly.pdbx_strand_id
1 'polypeptide(L)'
;MKKPFHVKFLLQEIEQRKEKNSRYSLRGFAKFLGIAPSTLSRILTNGQELSVGGTKKIMKKLQLSEHEKFLFIASVAEEKKSRTLLTLGKLPGDVLKADFKFTLESIA
;
A
#
# COMPACT_ATOMS: atom_id res chain seq x y z
N MET A 1 -11.47 -0.31 11.89
CA MET A 1 -10.47 -1.13 11.21
C MET A 1 -9.11 -0.44 11.23
N LYS A 2 -8.09 -1.22 11.44
CA LYS A 2 -6.73 -0.68 11.48
C LYS A 2 -6.22 -0.45 10.06
N LYS A 3 -5.61 0.70 9.84
CA LYS A 3 -5.00 1.01 8.56
C LYS A 3 -3.63 0.32 8.46
N PRO A 4 -3.20 -0.09 7.26
CA PRO A 4 -1.88 -0.68 7.10
C PRO A 4 -0.76 0.30 7.46
N PHE A 5 0.42 -0.23 7.73
CA PHE A 5 1.56 0.57 8.13
C PHE A 5 1.87 1.69 7.12
N HIS A 6 1.89 1.37 5.83
CA HIS A 6 2.24 2.37 4.82
C HIS A 6 1.24 3.52 4.76
N VAL A 7 -0.04 3.24 5.01
CA VAL A 7 -1.07 4.29 5.05
C VAL A 7 -0.87 5.17 6.28
N LYS A 8 -0.65 4.55 7.43
CA LYS A 8 -0.39 5.30 8.68
C LYS A 8 0.85 6.16 8.54
N PHE A 9 1.89 5.63 7.93
CA PHE A 9 3.14 6.35 7.71
C PHE A 9 2.91 7.59 6.87
N LEU A 10 2.17 7.46 5.77
CA LEU A 10 1.87 8.59 4.89
C LEU A 10 1.00 9.63 5.59
N LEU A 11 0.00 9.19 6.35
CA LEU A 11 -0.85 10.12 7.10
C LEU A 11 -0.04 10.91 8.12
N GLN A 12 0.87 10.25 8.80
CA GLN A 12 1.74 10.89 9.78
C GLN A 12 2.65 11.92 9.11
N GLU A 13 3.19 11.60 7.93
CA GLU A 13 4.03 12.52 7.19
C GLU A 13 3.26 13.79 6.80
N ILE A 14 2.01 13.63 6.36
CA ILE A 14 1.16 14.76 6.02
C ILE A 14 0.92 15.64 7.25
N GLU A 15 0.60 15.01 8.37
CA GLU A 15 0.34 15.74 9.62
C GLU A 15 1.55 16.55 10.06
N GLN A 16 2.72 15.96 10.01
CA GLN A 16 3.96 16.65 10.38
C GLN A 16 4.21 17.87 9.49
N ARG A 17 3.93 17.73 8.20
CA ARG A 17 4.10 18.83 7.26
C ARG A 17 3.08 19.94 7.48
N LYS A 18 1.85 19.57 7.84
CA LYS A 18 0.81 20.54 8.18
C LYS A 18 1.14 21.31 9.45
N GLU A 19 1.78 20.68 10.40
CA GLU A 19 2.20 21.37 11.63
C GLU A 19 3.21 22.49 11.34
N LYS A 20 4.08 22.26 10.36
CA LYS A 20 5.07 23.26 9.97
C LYS A 20 4.49 24.30 9.03
N ASN A 21 3.48 23.94 8.24
CA ASN A 21 2.85 24.83 7.29
C ASN A 21 1.37 24.49 7.18
N SER A 22 0.53 25.27 7.83
CA SER A 22 -0.92 25.01 7.88
C SER A 22 -1.59 25.03 6.51
N ARG A 23 -0.94 25.60 5.50
CA ARG A 23 -1.47 25.63 4.14
C ARG A 23 -1.11 24.39 3.34
N TYR A 24 -0.29 23.52 3.89
CA TYR A 24 0.12 22.31 3.20
C TYR A 24 -1.11 21.42 2.95
N SER A 25 -1.20 20.89 1.73
CA SER A 25 -2.38 20.13 1.32
C SER A 25 -2.00 18.74 0.83
N LEU A 26 -3.01 17.88 0.75
CA LEU A 26 -2.86 16.54 0.19
C LEU A 26 -2.35 16.64 -1.25
N ARG A 27 -2.87 17.60 -2.01
CA ARG A 27 -2.44 17.82 -3.40
C ARG A 27 -0.95 18.16 -3.47
N GLY A 28 -0.48 19.00 -2.56
CA GLY A 28 0.93 19.35 -2.50
C GLY A 28 1.80 18.16 -2.18
N PHE A 29 1.35 17.32 -1.27
CA PHE A 29 2.06 16.11 -0.90
C PHE A 29 2.12 15.13 -2.06
N ALA A 30 0.99 14.96 -2.76
CA ALA A 30 0.94 14.09 -3.93
C ALA A 30 1.91 14.56 -5.02
N LYS A 31 1.95 15.86 -5.25
CA LYS A 31 2.87 16.45 -6.21
C LYS A 31 4.32 16.18 -5.83
N PHE A 32 4.63 16.34 -4.55
CA PHE A 32 5.97 16.06 -4.03
C PHE A 32 6.34 14.60 -4.25
N LEU A 33 5.41 13.68 -3.99
CA LEU A 33 5.64 12.24 -4.15
C LEU A 33 5.67 11.79 -5.62
N GLY A 34 5.13 12.60 -6.51
CA GLY A 34 5.07 12.26 -7.92
C GLY A 34 3.92 11.33 -8.29
N ILE A 35 2.83 11.39 -7.51
CA ILE A 35 1.63 10.59 -7.80
C ILE A 35 0.42 11.51 -7.90
N ALA A 36 -0.62 11.03 -8.59
CA ALA A 36 -1.83 11.84 -8.76
C ALA A 36 -2.54 12.06 -7.43
N PRO A 37 -3.05 13.27 -7.16
CA PRO A 37 -3.76 13.55 -5.92
C PRO A 37 -4.95 12.63 -5.67
N SER A 38 -5.71 12.30 -6.72
CA SER A 38 -6.84 11.39 -6.60
C SER A 38 -6.39 10.00 -6.20
N THR A 39 -5.27 9.54 -6.75
CA THR A 39 -4.70 8.24 -6.41
C THR A 39 -4.26 8.21 -4.95
N LEU A 40 -3.56 9.24 -4.51
CA LEU A 40 -3.11 9.33 -3.11
C LEU A 40 -4.31 9.34 -2.17
N SER A 41 -5.34 10.12 -2.49
CA SER A 41 -6.55 10.17 -1.69
C SER A 41 -7.19 8.79 -1.53
N ARG A 42 -7.30 8.04 -2.61
CA ARG A 42 -7.89 6.69 -2.58
C ARG A 42 -7.05 5.71 -1.77
N ILE A 43 -5.73 5.83 -1.88
CA ILE A 43 -4.82 4.98 -1.09
C ILE A 43 -5.04 5.22 0.40
N LEU A 44 -5.16 6.48 0.79
CA LEU A 44 -5.29 6.86 2.20
C LEU A 44 -6.67 6.61 2.79
N THR A 45 -7.71 6.72 1.99
CA THR A 45 -9.09 6.64 2.50
C THR A 45 -9.85 5.39 2.07
N ASN A 46 -9.69 4.97 0.81
CA ASN A 46 -10.47 3.88 0.25
C ASN A 46 -9.70 2.57 0.14
N GLY A 47 -8.48 2.54 0.65
CA GLY A 47 -7.68 1.33 0.64
C GLY A 47 -7.22 0.87 -0.74
N GLN A 48 -7.10 1.81 -1.69
CA GLN A 48 -6.60 1.46 -3.00
C GLN A 48 -5.17 0.93 -2.90
N GLU A 49 -4.87 -0.10 -3.67
CA GLU A 49 -3.54 -0.69 -3.73
C GLU A 49 -2.50 0.30 -4.23
N LEU A 50 -1.35 0.31 -3.58
CA LEU A 50 -0.22 1.11 -4.02
C LEU A 50 0.61 0.28 -4.99
N SER A 51 0.85 0.82 -6.18
CA SER A 51 1.62 0.12 -7.21
C SER A 51 3.10 0.03 -6.82
N VAL A 52 3.83 -0.88 -7.48
CA VAL A 52 5.27 -1.02 -7.26
C VAL A 52 5.99 0.29 -7.63
N GLY A 53 5.60 0.89 -8.76
CA GLY A 53 6.17 2.18 -9.17
C GLY A 53 5.90 3.29 -8.17
N GLY A 54 4.67 3.36 -7.68
CA GLY A 54 4.30 4.35 -6.65
C GLY A 54 5.05 4.13 -5.36
N THR A 55 5.20 2.88 -4.95
CA THR A 55 5.95 2.53 -3.74
C THR A 55 7.41 3.01 -3.84
N LYS A 56 8.04 2.75 -4.98
CA LYS A 56 9.43 3.17 -5.19
C LYS A 56 9.56 4.69 -5.15
N LYS A 57 8.63 5.40 -5.80
CA LYS A 57 8.64 6.86 -5.80
C LYS A 57 8.53 7.42 -4.40
N ILE A 58 7.60 6.89 -3.62
CA ILE A 58 7.36 7.35 -2.25
C ILE A 58 8.58 7.12 -1.37
N MET A 59 9.14 5.92 -1.41
CA MET A 59 10.30 5.59 -0.60
C MET A 59 11.50 6.48 -0.93
N LYS A 60 11.69 6.76 -2.21
CA LYS A 60 12.79 7.60 -2.67
C LYS A 60 12.59 9.05 -2.23
N LYS A 61 11.38 9.58 -2.41
CA LYS A 61 11.08 10.97 -2.08
C LYS A 61 11.15 11.25 -0.59
N LEU A 62 10.69 10.31 0.21
CA LEU A 62 10.70 10.45 1.67
C LEU A 62 12.02 10.03 2.30
N GLN A 63 12.94 9.48 1.50
CA GLN A 63 14.27 9.06 1.96
C GLN A 63 14.18 8.13 3.17
N LEU A 64 13.40 7.08 3.05
CA LEU A 64 13.20 6.14 4.15
C LEU A 64 14.49 5.40 4.48
N SER A 65 14.67 5.12 5.78
CA SER A 65 15.76 4.27 6.24
C SER A 65 15.52 2.83 5.75
N GLU A 66 16.55 1.99 5.83
CA GLU A 66 16.42 0.60 5.41
C GLU A 66 15.32 -0.13 6.17
N HIS A 67 15.23 0.13 7.48
CA HIS A 67 14.19 -0.45 8.32
C HIS A 67 12.80 0.01 7.89
N GLU A 68 12.66 1.32 7.65
CA GLU A 68 11.38 1.88 7.21
C GLU A 68 10.99 1.36 5.83
N LYS A 69 11.95 1.21 4.93
CA LYS A 69 11.69 0.65 3.60
C LYS A 69 11.15 -0.77 3.72
N PHE A 70 11.77 -1.57 4.57
CA PHE A 70 11.32 -2.94 4.79
C PHE A 70 9.89 -2.99 5.29
N LEU A 71 9.57 -2.19 6.31
CA LEU A 71 8.22 -2.13 6.87
C LEU A 71 7.21 -1.64 5.84
N PHE A 72 7.59 -0.64 5.06
CA PHE A 72 6.72 -0.07 4.05
C PHE A 72 6.40 -1.09 2.95
N ILE A 73 7.43 -1.74 2.43
CA ILE A 73 7.27 -2.76 1.38
C ILE A 73 6.44 -3.93 1.90
N ALA A 74 6.74 -4.39 3.10
CA ALA A 74 6.01 -5.51 3.70
C ALA A 74 4.53 -5.16 3.86
N SER A 75 4.22 -3.95 4.26
CA SER A 75 2.85 -3.48 4.43
C SER A 75 2.09 -3.44 3.11
N VAL A 76 2.73 -2.93 2.05
CA VAL A 76 2.13 -2.87 0.72
C VAL A 76 1.85 -4.28 0.20
N ALA A 77 2.82 -5.17 0.36
CA ALA A 77 2.69 -6.56 -0.09
C ALA A 77 1.59 -7.28 0.68
N GLU A 78 1.48 -7.04 1.97
CA GLU A 78 0.48 -7.66 2.82
C GLU A 78 -0.94 -7.23 2.42
N GLU A 79 -1.12 -5.95 2.12
CA GLU A 79 -2.41 -5.45 1.66
C GLU A 79 -2.81 -6.09 0.32
N LYS A 80 -1.86 -6.17 -0.58
CA LYS A 80 -2.08 -6.79 -1.90
C LYS A 80 -2.46 -8.26 -1.74
N LYS A 81 -1.77 -8.97 -0.87
CA LYS A 81 -2.05 -10.37 -0.59
C LYS A 81 -3.45 -10.56 -0.03
N SER A 82 -3.84 -9.71 0.93
CA SER A 82 -5.16 -9.77 1.54
C SER A 82 -6.27 -9.56 0.50
N ARG A 83 -6.09 -8.62 -0.40
CA ARG A 83 -7.06 -8.37 -1.46
C ARG A 83 -7.17 -9.54 -2.42
N THR A 84 -6.04 -10.12 -2.78
CA THR A 84 -6.01 -11.30 -3.65
C THR A 84 -6.76 -12.44 -3.01
N LEU A 85 -6.54 -12.68 -1.72
CA LEU A 85 -7.23 -13.74 -1.00
C LEU A 85 -8.74 -13.50 -0.93
N LEU A 86 -9.14 -12.24 -0.70
CA LEU A 86 -10.56 -11.89 -0.67
C LEU A 86 -11.21 -12.11 -2.03
N THR A 87 -10.52 -11.75 -3.09
CA THR A 87 -11.02 -11.94 -4.44
C THR A 87 -11.16 -13.42 -4.76
N LEU A 88 -10.15 -14.22 -4.42
CA LEU A 88 -10.18 -15.67 -4.65
C LEU A 88 -11.25 -16.33 -3.81
N GLY A 89 -11.53 -15.79 -2.62
CA GLY A 89 -12.59 -16.31 -1.78
C GLY A 89 -13.99 -16.20 -2.37
N LYS A 90 -14.16 -15.39 -3.40
CA LYS A 90 -15.43 -15.24 -4.11
C LYS A 90 -15.57 -16.23 -5.26
N LEU A 91 -14.49 -16.92 -5.59
CA LEU A 91 -14.50 -17.92 -6.65
C LEU A 91 -15.10 -19.23 -6.15
N PRO A 92 -15.56 -20.11 -7.08
CA PRO A 92 -16.02 -21.43 -6.69
C PRO A 92 -14.95 -22.18 -5.89
N GLY A 93 -15.38 -22.92 -4.87
CA GLY A 93 -14.46 -23.66 -4.03
C GLY A 93 -13.59 -24.64 -4.79
N ASP A 94 -14.11 -25.18 -5.88
CA ASP A 94 -13.36 -26.13 -6.70
C ASP A 94 -12.12 -25.49 -7.32
N VAL A 95 -12.24 -24.25 -7.75
CA VAL A 95 -11.13 -23.52 -8.34
C VAL A 95 -10.02 -23.31 -7.31
N LEU A 96 -10.41 -22.90 -6.10
CA LEU A 96 -9.47 -22.71 -5.01
C LEU A 96 -8.79 -24.00 -4.62
N LYS A 97 -9.54 -25.08 -4.52
CA LYS A 97 -8.99 -26.37 -4.17
C LYS A 97 -7.99 -26.86 -5.22
N ALA A 98 -8.32 -26.65 -6.48
CA ALA A 98 -7.45 -27.05 -7.58
C ALA A 98 -6.13 -26.31 -7.52
N ASP A 99 -6.19 -25.00 -7.33
CA ASP A 99 -5.00 -24.17 -7.23
C ASP A 99 -4.13 -24.55 -6.04
N PHE A 100 -4.77 -24.77 -4.91
CA PHE A 100 -4.07 -25.14 -3.69
C PHE A 100 -3.39 -26.49 -3.85
N LYS A 101 -4.10 -27.46 -4.40
CA LYS A 101 -3.58 -28.79 -4.63
C LYS A 101 -2.39 -28.76 -5.59
N PHE A 102 -2.51 -27.97 -6.65
CA PHE A 102 -1.43 -27.82 -7.62
C PHE A 102 -0.16 -27.27 -6.94
N THR A 103 -0.34 -26.27 -6.11
CA THR A 103 0.77 -25.65 -5.40
C THR A 103 1.48 -26.66 -4.50
N LEU A 104 0.70 -27.48 -3.79
CA LEU A 104 1.26 -28.51 -2.91
C LEU A 104 2.03 -29.55 -3.70
N GLU A 105 1.52 -29.95 -4.84
CA GLU A 105 2.19 -30.90 -5.71
C GLU A 105 3.49 -30.33 -6.26
N SER A 106 3.51 -29.05 -6.57
CA SER A 106 4.72 -28.38 -7.03
C SER A 106 5.81 -28.35 -5.98
N ILE A 107 5.42 -28.25 -4.72
CA ILE A 107 6.35 -28.24 -3.60
C ILE A 107 6.83 -29.64 -3.29
N ALA A 108 5.95 -30.58 -3.41
CA ALA A 108 6.27 -31.97 -3.16
C ALA A 108 7.11 -32.58 -4.27
#